data_47d24c16684e97776f9d1b34892a3f90
#
_entry.id   47d24c16684e97776f9d1b34892a3f90
#
_cell.length_a   1.000
_cell.length_b   1.000
_cell.length_c   1.000
_cell.angle_alpha   90.00
_cell.angle_beta   90.00
_cell.angle_gamma   90.00
#
_symmetry.space_group_name_H-M   'P 1'
#
loop_
_entity.id
_entity.type
_entity.pdbx_description
1 polymer ?
#
loop_
_entity_poly.entity_id
_entity_poly.type
_entity_poly.pdbx_seq_one_letter_code
_entity_poly.pdbx_strand_id
1 'polypeptide(L)'
;KGLITIKDIEKAVQYPNSARDENGRLLVGAALGVTADVLERAKCLVAAKVDVVVLDSAHGHSYNIANCLRKIKNAFPDLQVVAGNIATADAAEYLIKAGADAVKVGIGPGSICTTRVVAGIGVPQITAIYDVAQVAQKYNIPVIADGGIKFSGDIVKAIAAGADVIMAGSILAGCEESPGDSEIYQGRQFKVYRGM
;
A
#
# COMPACT_ATOMS: atom_id res chain seq x y z
N LYS A 1 15.39 26.04 -3.38
CA LYS A 1 16.63 25.68 -4.10
C LYS A 1 17.25 24.51 -3.34
N GLY A 2 17.59 23.42 -4.06
CA GLY A 2 18.21 22.23 -3.50
C GLY A 2 19.53 21.93 -4.21
N LEU A 3 20.28 20.97 -3.67
CA LEU A 3 21.46 20.41 -4.31
C LEU A 3 21.01 19.16 -5.07
N ILE A 4 21.51 18.99 -6.30
CA ILE A 4 21.46 17.74 -7.07
C ILE A 4 22.86 17.18 -7.14
N THR A 5 23.01 15.89 -6.92
CA THR A 5 24.30 15.22 -6.99
C THR A 5 24.46 14.48 -8.34
N ILE A 6 25.70 14.19 -8.73
CA ILE A 6 25.98 13.37 -9.90
C ILE A 6 25.26 12.01 -9.78
N LYS A 7 25.22 11.43 -8.60
CA LYS A 7 24.51 10.17 -8.32
C LYS A 7 23.02 10.26 -8.60
N ASP A 8 22.39 11.40 -8.36
CA ASP A 8 20.95 11.59 -8.65
C ASP A 8 20.71 11.60 -10.16
N ILE A 9 21.62 12.20 -10.94
CA ILE A 9 21.58 12.22 -12.40
C ILE A 9 21.81 10.81 -12.94
N GLU A 10 22.83 10.11 -12.45
CA GLU A 10 23.14 8.72 -12.83
C GLU A 10 21.95 7.78 -12.55
N LYS A 11 21.31 7.91 -11.39
CA LYS A 11 20.11 7.13 -11.04
C LYS A 11 18.94 7.40 -11.97
N ALA A 12 18.75 8.61 -12.44
CA ALA A 12 17.69 8.93 -13.40
C ALA A 12 17.92 8.24 -14.76
N VAL A 13 19.18 8.12 -15.17
CA VAL A 13 19.56 7.40 -16.39
C VAL A 13 19.48 5.89 -16.20
N GLN A 14 19.94 5.40 -15.06
CA GLN A 14 19.97 3.96 -14.75
C GLN A 14 18.57 3.37 -14.52
N TYR A 15 17.64 4.17 -13.95
CA TYR A 15 16.27 3.76 -13.62
C TYR A 15 15.23 4.64 -14.32
N PRO A 16 15.14 4.60 -15.66
CA PRO A 16 14.27 5.48 -16.43
C PRO A 16 12.77 5.22 -16.20
N ASN A 17 12.40 4.01 -15.74
CA ASN A 17 11.02 3.60 -15.47
C ASN A 17 10.55 3.88 -14.04
N SER A 18 11.34 4.57 -13.21
CA SER A 18 10.89 4.96 -11.87
C SER A 18 9.69 5.91 -11.97
N ALA A 19 8.67 5.69 -11.11
CA ALA A 19 7.47 6.52 -11.05
C ALA A 19 7.83 7.94 -10.57
N ARG A 20 7.68 8.93 -11.46
CA ARG A 20 8.04 10.33 -11.21
C ARG A 20 6.92 11.25 -11.64
N ASP A 21 6.85 12.41 -11.00
CA ASP A 21 6.00 13.50 -11.46
C ASP A 21 6.64 14.27 -12.63
N GLU A 22 5.92 15.27 -13.15
CA GLU A 22 6.37 16.15 -14.24
C GLU A 22 7.67 16.92 -13.94
N ASN A 23 8.01 17.10 -12.66
CA ASN A 23 9.23 17.75 -12.20
C ASN A 23 10.38 16.76 -11.94
N GLY A 24 10.18 15.47 -12.22
CA GLY A 24 11.15 14.41 -11.99
C GLY A 24 11.25 13.95 -10.53
N ARG A 25 10.35 14.39 -9.62
CA ARG A 25 10.28 13.95 -8.24
C ARG A 25 9.65 12.54 -8.19
N LEU A 26 10.22 11.65 -7.38
CA LEU A 26 9.61 10.35 -7.15
C LEU A 26 8.22 10.50 -6.52
N LEU A 27 7.26 9.73 -7.01
CA LEU A 27 5.92 9.66 -6.41
C LEU A 27 6.01 8.99 -5.04
N VAL A 28 5.31 9.57 -4.07
CA VAL A 28 5.33 9.10 -2.68
C VAL A 28 3.92 8.93 -2.12
N GLY A 29 3.73 7.85 -1.34
CA GLY A 29 2.54 7.60 -0.57
C GLY A 29 2.77 7.69 0.93
N ALA A 30 1.74 8.04 1.69
CA ALA A 30 1.78 8.06 3.14
C ALA A 30 0.58 7.35 3.77
N ALA A 31 0.82 6.60 4.85
CA ALA A 31 -0.23 5.92 5.59
C ALA A 31 -0.96 6.87 6.55
N LEU A 32 -2.28 6.70 6.62
CA LEU A 32 -3.17 7.33 7.58
C LEU A 32 -3.92 6.26 8.38
N GLY A 33 -3.91 6.38 9.70
CA GLY A 33 -4.79 5.62 10.58
C GLY A 33 -6.14 6.31 10.78
N VAL A 34 -7.13 5.58 11.30
CA VAL A 34 -8.44 6.15 11.69
C VAL A 34 -8.33 6.72 13.10
N THR A 35 -7.73 7.89 13.18
CA THR A 35 -7.48 8.62 14.44
C THR A 35 -8.27 9.93 14.46
N ALA A 36 -8.41 10.56 15.64
CA ALA A 36 -9.14 11.81 15.79
C ALA A 36 -8.51 12.95 14.98
N ASP A 37 -7.19 12.93 14.80
CA ASP A 37 -6.37 13.94 14.12
C ASP A 37 -6.15 13.65 12.63
N VAL A 38 -6.85 12.68 12.05
CA VAL A 38 -6.62 12.23 10.66
C VAL A 38 -6.68 13.36 9.63
N LEU A 39 -7.61 14.31 9.79
CA LEU A 39 -7.73 15.45 8.86
C LEU A 39 -6.57 16.43 8.98
N GLU A 40 -6.08 16.69 10.19
CA GLU A 40 -4.92 17.54 10.42
C GLU A 40 -3.67 16.90 9.82
N ARG A 41 -3.48 15.60 10.05
CA ARG A 41 -2.40 14.81 9.46
C ARG A 41 -2.48 14.81 7.92
N ALA A 42 -3.66 14.59 7.36
CA ALA A 42 -3.88 14.65 5.90
C ALA A 42 -3.53 16.05 5.34
N LYS A 43 -3.91 17.13 6.03
CA LYS A 43 -3.56 18.51 5.66
C LYS A 43 -2.04 18.72 5.61
N CYS A 44 -1.30 18.22 6.60
CA CYS A 44 0.15 18.30 6.61
C CYS A 44 0.78 17.53 5.45
N LEU A 45 0.26 16.34 5.13
CA LEU A 45 0.74 15.52 4.02
C LEU A 45 0.46 16.18 2.66
N VAL A 46 -0.72 16.76 2.47
CA VAL A 46 -1.06 17.53 1.26
C VAL A 46 -0.14 18.75 1.12
N ALA A 47 0.12 19.48 2.21
CA ALA A 47 1.07 20.59 2.21
C ALA A 47 2.50 20.15 1.87
N ALA A 48 2.88 18.93 2.26
CA ALA A 48 4.15 18.30 1.90
C ALA A 48 4.17 17.71 0.47
N LYS A 49 3.08 17.86 -0.29
CA LYS A 49 2.92 17.35 -1.67
C LYS A 49 3.00 15.83 -1.76
N VAL A 50 2.29 15.13 -0.88
CA VAL A 50 2.07 13.69 -1.02
C VAL A 50 1.24 13.41 -2.29
N ASP A 51 1.56 12.33 -3.00
CA ASP A 51 0.85 11.98 -4.23
C ASP A 51 -0.37 11.10 -3.93
N VAL A 52 -0.27 10.23 -2.93
CA VAL A 52 -1.35 9.34 -2.52
C VAL A 52 -1.32 9.10 -1.00
N VAL A 53 -2.47 9.00 -0.39
CA VAL A 53 -2.58 8.54 1.00
C VAL A 53 -3.23 7.16 1.05
N VAL A 54 -2.78 6.36 1.99
CA VAL A 54 -3.33 5.03 2.24
C VAL A 54 -4.04 5.04 3.59
N LEU A 55 -5.36 4.98 3.59
CA LEU A 55 -6.15 4.78 4.79
C LEU A 55 -6.05 3.29 5.17
N ASP A 56 -5.12 2.99 6.06
CA ASP A 56 -4.67 1.64 6.38
C ASP A 56 -5.33 1.12 7.66
N SER A 57 -5.85 -0.10 7.58
CA SER A 57 -6.51 -0.76 8.71
C SER A 57 -6.41 -2.27 8.58
N ALA A 58 -6.36 -2.94 9.73
CA ALA A 58 -6.45 -4.41 9.80
C ALA A 58 -7.80 -4.94 9.30
N HIS A 59 -8.85 -4.10 9.29
CA HIS A 59 -10.20 -4.44 8.80
C HIS A 59 -10.85 -3.22 8.14
N GLY A 60 -10.66 -3.11 6.81
CA GLY A 60 -11.17 -1.99 6.02
C GLY A 60 -12.69 -1.96 5.86
N HIS A 61 -13.35 -3.12 5.90
CA HIS A 61 -14.81 -3.22 5.79
C HIS A 61 -15.50 -2.80 7.10
N SER A 62 -15.37 -1.53 7.45
CA SER A 62 -15.99 -0.98 8.66
C SER A 62 -16.54 0.42 8.43
N TYR A 63 -17.57 0.77 9.22
CA TYR A 63 -18.19 2.10 9.19
C TYR A 63 -17.17 3.23 9.44
N ASN A 64 -16.26 3.02 10.38
CA ASN A 64 -15.27 4.03 10.75
C ASN A 64 -14.31 4.35 9.59
N ILE A 65 -13.87 3.33 8.85
CA ILE A 65 -13.02 3.50 7.67
C ILE A 65 -13.77 4.27 6.57
N ALA A 66 -14.98 3.83 6.22
CA ALA A 66 -15.77 4.51 5.18
C ALA A 66 -16.12 5.95 5.56
N ASN A 67 -16.43 6.22 6.82
CA ASN A 67 -16.70 7.57 7.30
C ASN A 67 -15.45 8.45 7.28
N CYS A 68 -14.30 7.90 7.69
CA CYS A 68 -13.02 8.59 7.62
C CYS A 68 -12.64 8.91 6.16
N LEU A 69 -12.81 7.95 5.25
CA LEU A 69 -12.59 8.13 3.82
C LEU A 69 -13.43 9.29 3.25
N ARG A 70 -14.74 9.30 3.53
CA ARG A 70 -15.62 10.40 3.10
C ARG A 70 -15.17 11.75 3.64
N LYS A 71 -14.76 11.83 4.91
CA LYS A 71 -14.23 13.06 5.51
C LYS A 71 -12.98 13.56 4.79
N ILE A 72 -12.04 12.67 4.48
CA ILE A 72 -10.82 13.02 3.75
C ILE A 72 -11.16 13.50 2.34
N LYS A 73 -11.98 12.76 1.59
CA LYS A 73 -12.37 13.14 0.22
C LYS A 73 -13.17 14.45 0.18
N ASN A 74 -14.00 14.72 1.18
CA ASN A 74 -14.73 16.01 1.27
C ASN A 74 -13.79 17.18 1.57
N ALA A 75 -12.77 16.97 2.40
CA ALA A 75 -11.79 18.00 2.74
C ALA A 75 -10.74 18.23 1.65
N PHE A 76 -10.38 17.17 0.93
CA PHE A 76 -9.33 17.15 -0.10
C PHE A 76 -9.80 16.35 -1.32
N PRO A 77 -10.70 16.91 -2.17
CA PRO A 77 -11.30 16.16 -3.29
C PRO A 77 -10.30 15.59 -4.29
N ASP A 78 -9.21 16.32 -4.53
CA ASP A 78 -8.17 15.95 -5.50
C ASP A 78 -7.15 14.94 -4.94
N LEU A 79 -7.15 14.72 -3.61
CA LEU A 79 -6.22 13.78 -2.99
C LEU A 79 -6.61 12.34 -3.35
N GLN A 80 -5.65 11.59 -3.88
CA GLN A 80 -5.84 10.16 -4.15
C GLN A 80 -5.80 9.38 -2.84
N VAL A 81 -6.84 8.59 -2.57
CA VAL A 81 -6.99 7.83 -1.33
C VAL A 81 -7.17 6.35 -1.63
N VAL A 82 -6.17 5.56 -1.24
CA VAL A 82 -6.26 4.09 -1.19
C VAL A 82 -6.93 3.69 0.12
N ALA A 83 -7.89 2.80 0.08
CA ALA A 83 -8.54 2.28 1.30
C ALA A 83 -8.34 0.77 1.45
N GLY A 84 -8.04 0.32 2.66
CA GLY A 84 -7.85 -1.10 2.97
C GLY A 84 -7.56 -1.38 4.46
N ASN A 85 -7.22 -2.64 4.84
CA ASN A 85 -7.20 -3.78 3.93
C ASN A 85 -8.54 -4.50 3.91
N ILE A 86 -8.82 -5.08 2.75
CA ILE A 86 -10.04 -5.85 2.52
C ILE A 86 -9.71 -7.23 1.91
N ALA A 87 -10.71 -8.11 1.86
CA ALA A 87 -10.54 -9.45 1.28
C ALA A 87 -11.79 -9.97 0.55
N THR A 88 -12.84 -9.15 0.41
CA THR A 88 -14.12 -9.58 -0.16
C THR A 88 -14.66 -8.57 -1.18
N ALA A 89 -15.48 -9.05 -2.11
CA ALA A 89 -16.17 -8.25 -3.10
C ALA A 89 -17.07 -7.16 -2.46
N ASP A 90 -17.82 -7.52 -1.42
CA ASP A 90 -18.72 -6.59 -0.71
C ASP A 90 -17.95 -5.44 -0.05
N ALA A 91 -16.77 -5.76 0.53
CA ALA A 91 -15.90 -4.74 1.11
C ALA A 91 -15.35 -3.78 0.05
N ALA A 92 -15.00 -4.29 -1.12
CA ALA A 92 -14.55 -3.47 -2.24
C ALA A 92 -15.66 -2.49 -2.67
N GLU A 93 -16.85 -3.00 -2.95
CA GLU A 93 -17.99 -2.16 -3.34
C GLU A 93 -18.30 -1.10 -2.28
N TYR A 94 -18.28 -1.47 -1.01
CA TYR A 94 -18.52 -0.57 0.11
C TYR A 94 -17.55 0.60 0.17
N LEU A 95 -16.24 0.34 0.03
CA LEU A 95 -15.21 1.37 0.04
C LEU A 95 -15.20 2.22 -1.24
N ILE A 96 -15.41 1.62 -2.39
CA ILE A 96 -15.54 2.32 -3.67
C ILE A 96 -16.70 3.32 -3.62
N LYS A 97 -17.88 2.89 -3.15
CA LYS A 97 -19.05 3.78 -2.95
C LYS A 97 -18.82 4.86 -1.88
N ALA A 98 -17.86 4.66 -0.99
CA ALA A 98 -17.45 5.66 -0.01
C ALA A 98 -16.44 6.69 -0.57
N GLY A 99 -15.91 6.49 -1.80
CA GLY A 99 -15.01 7.40 -2.50
C GLY A 99 -13.55 6.99 -2.54
N ALA A 100 -13.25 5.69 -2.39
CA ALA A 100 -11.88 5.20 -2.57
C ALA A 100 -11.45 5.31 -4.04
N ASP A 101 -10.25 5.84 -4.27
CA ASP A 101 -9.62 5.92 -5.60
C ASP A 101 -8.85 4.62 -5.94
N ALA A 102 -8.52 3.82 -4.93
CA ALA A 102 -8.00 2.46 -5.07
C ALA A 102 -8.34 1.63 -3.83
N VAL A 103 -8.35 0.31 -3.96
CA VAL A 103 -8.57 -0.61 -2.84
C VAL A 103 -7.36 -1.51 -2.62
N LYS A 104 -7.00 -1.74 -1.35
CA LYS A 104 -5.85 -2.55 -0.95
C LYS A 104 -6.31 -3.85 -0.32
N VAL A 105 -5.83 -4.98 -0.89
CA VAL A 105 -6.31 -6.33 -0.61
C VAL A 105 -5.26 -7.15 0.10
N GLY A 106 -5.64 -7.72 1.24
CA GLY A 106 -4.80 -8.65 1.98
C GLY A 106 -5.10 -8.63 3.48
N ILE A 107 -5.70 -9.71 3.98
CA ILE A 107 -5.95 -9.92 5.41
C ILE A 107 -5.07 -11.07 5.87
N GLY A 108 -3.98 -10.70 6.56
CA GLY A 108 -3.04 -11.63 7.17
C GLY A 108 -2.00 -12.32 6.28
N PRO A 109 -1.77 -11.97 4.99
CA PRO A 109 -0.78 -12.65 4.17
C PRO A 109 0.66 -12.17 4.40
N GLY A 110 0.85 -11.02 5.04
CA GLY A 110 2.17 -10.44 5.29
C GLY A 110 3.07 -11.36 6.13
N SER A 111 4.38 -11.35 5.87
CA SER A 111 5.34 -12.23 6.54
C SER A 111 5.47 -11.97 8.04
N ILE A 112 5.20 -10.74 8.47
CA ILE A 112 5.23 -10.32 9.87
C ILE A 112 3.84 -10.33 10.53
N CYS A 113 2.78 -10.61 9.75
CA CYS A 113 1.41 -10.55 10.24
C CYS A 113 1.06 -11.80 11.04
N THR A 114 0.57 -11.61 12.26
CA THR A 114 0.15 -12.69 13.18
C THR A 114 -1.35 -12.95 13.14
N THR A 115 -2.14 -12.19 12.40
CA THR A 115 -3.61 -12.28 12.36
C THR A 115 -4.10 -13.69 12.06
N ARG A 116 -3.53 -14.37 11.07
CA ARG A 116 -3.91 -15.75 10.71
C ARG A 116 -3.53 -16.76 11.79
N VAL A 117 -2.38 -16.55 12.43
CA VAL A 117 -1.84 -17.50 13.43
C VAL A 117 -2.53 -17.32 14.77
N VAL A 118 -2.72 -16.08 15.22
CA VAL A 118 -3.25 -15.76 16.55
C VAL A 118 -4.78 -15.70 16.54
N ALA A 119 -5.38 -15.03 15.56
CA ALA A 119 -6.82 -14.82 15.50
C ALA A 119 -7.56 -15.83 14.59
N GLY A 120 -6.84 -16.60 13.78
CA GLY A 120 -7.43 -17.53 12.81
C GLY A 120 -8.20 -16.83 11.67
N ILE A 121 -7.97 -15.54 11.48
CA ILE A 121 -8.69 -14.71 10.48
C ILE A 121 -7.82 -14.50 9.26
N GLY A 122 -8.40 -14.72 8.09
CA GLY A 122 -7.74 -14.48 6.81
C GLY A 122 -8.50 -15.11 5.65
N VAL A 123 -8.13 -14.66 4.45
CA VAL A 123 -8.61 -15.24 3.19
C VAL A 123 -7.38 -15.59 2.34
N PRO A 124 -7.36 -16.71 1.61
CA PRO A 124 -6.30 -17.00 0.67
C PRO A 124 -6.10 -15.83 -0.30
N GLN A 125 -4.86 -15.36 -0.45
CA GLN A 125 -4.61 -14.07 -1.09
C GLN A 125 -5.09 -14.00 -2.54
N ILE A 126 -4.89 -15.06 -3.32
CA ILE A 126 -5.35 -15.11 -4.72
C ILE A 126 -6.88 -15.05 -4.81
N THR A 127 -7.58 -15.75 -3.93
CA THR A 127 -9.05 -15.68 -3.85
C THR A 127 -9.51 -14.26 -3.52
N ALA A 128 -8.89 -13.63 -2.51
CA ALA A 128 -9.24 -12.26 -2.12
C ALA A 128 -9.01 -11.26 -3.27
N ILE A 129 -7.88 -11.36 -3.97
CA ILE A 129 -7.58 -10.49 -5.12
C ILE A 129 -8.61 -10.69 -6.23
N TYR A 130 -8.89 -11.94 -6.59
CA TYR A 130 -9.84 -12.28 -7.65
C TYR A 130 -11.24 -11.73 -7.35
N ASP A 131 -11.78 -11.99 -6.17
CA ASP A 131 -13.12 -11.57 -5.78
C ASP A 131 -13.26 -10.04 -5.75
N VAL A 132 -12.26 -9.35 -5.22
CA VAL A 132 -12.21 -7.87 -5.20
C VAL A 132 -12.10 -7.30 -6.60
N ALA A 133 -11.23 -7.87 -7.46
CA ALA A 133 -11.02 -7.40 -8.82
C ALA A 133 -12.29 -7.47 -9.67
N GLN A 134 -13.12 -8.52 -9.50
CA GLN A 134 -14.40 -8.65 -10.21
C GLN A 134 -15.36 -7.47 -9.95
N VAL A 135 -15.27 -6.88 -8.78
CA VAL A 135 -16.08 -5.69 -8.43
C VAL A 135 -15.37 -4.41 -8.84
N ALA A 136 -14.11 -4.27 -8.49
CA ALA A 136 -13.32 -3.05 -8.73
C ALA A 136 -13.26 -2.67 -10.22
N GLN A 137 -13.14 -3.66 -11.11
CA GLN A 137 -13.17 -3.47 -12.56
C GLN A 137 -14.46 -2.82 -13.07
N LYS A 138 -15.63 -3.11 -12.46
CA LYS A 138 -16.90 -2.50 -12.85
C LYS A 138 -16.94 -0.99 -12.59
N TYR A 139 -16.14 -0.54 -11.64
CA TYR A 139 -16.02 0.87 -11.25
C TYR A 139 -14.75 1.53 -11.80
N ASN A 140 -13.93 0.79 -12.54
CA ASN A 140 -12.62 1.23 -13.02
C ASN A 140 -11.70 1.71 -11.88
N ILE A 141 -11.73 0.99 -10.75
CA ILE A 141 -10.92 1.27 -9.56
C ILE A 141 -9.77 0.26 -9.47
N PRO A 142 -8.50 0.71 -9.36
CA PRO A 142 -7.36 -0.18 -9.28
C PRO A 142 -7.30 -0.96 -7.96
N VAL A 143 -6.74 -2.17 -8.06
CA VAL A 143 -6.57 -3.11 -6.96
C VAL A 143 -5.10 -3.26 -6.63
N ILE A 144 -4.74 -3.03 -5.36
CA ILE A 144 -3.39 -3.23 -4.83
C ILE A 144 -3.36 -4.55 -4.06
N ALA A 145 -2.56 -5.51 -4.50
CA ALA A 145 -2.33 -6.76 -3.79
C ALA A 145 -1.24 -6.57 -2.74
N ASP A 146 -1.62 -6.62 -1.46
CA ASP A 146 -0.74 -6.35 -0.33
C ASP A 146 -0.46 -7.62 0.48
N GLY A 147 0.82 -7.99 0.55
CA GLY A 147 1.32 -9.13 1.33
C GLY A 147 1.32 -10.46 0.59
N GLY A 148 2.05 -11.42 1.16
CA GLY A 148 2.19 -12.77 0.61
C GLY A 148 3.18 -12.91 -0.55
N ILE A 149 3.85 -11.84 -0.95
CA ILE A 149 4.83 -11.83 -2.03
C ILE A 149 6.21 -12.23 -1.47
N LYS A 150 6.65 -13.45 -1.82
CA LYS A 150 7.95 -14.00 -1.43
C LYS A 150 8.87 -14.18 -2.63
N PHE A 151 8.30 -14.47 -3.79
CA PHE A 151 9.00 -14.76 -5.02
C PHE A 151 8.40 -13.99 -6.19
N SER A 152 9.16 -13.81 -7.27
CA SER A 152 8.69 -13.15 -8.49
C SER A 152 7.43 -13.80 -9.08
N GLY A 153 7.33 -15.14 -8.99
CA GLY A 153 6.13 -15.86 -9.42
C GLY A 153 4.85 -15.47 -8.65
N ASP A 154 4.96 -15.01 -7.41
CA ASP A 154 3.80 -14.55 -6.64
C ASP A 154 3.27 -13.22 -7.19
N ILE A 155 4.17 -12.35 -7.69
CA ILE A 155 3.79 -11.13 -8.39
C ILE A 155 2.94 -11.45 -9.61
N VAL A 156 3.43 -12.38 -10.46
CA VAL A 156 2.71 -12.78 -11.69
C VAL A 156 1.33 -13.35 -11.36
N LYS A 157 1.23 -14.20 -10.34
CA LYS A 157 -0.05 -14.77 -9.90
C LYS A 157 -1.03 -13.70 -9.42
N ALA A 158 -0.56 -12.71 -8.66
CA ALA A 158 -1.40 -11.62 -8.15
C ALA A 158 -1.93 -10.75 -9.30
N ILE A 159 -1.09 -10.39 -10.26
CA ILE A 159 -1.51 -9.64 -11.46
C ILE A 159 -2.49 -10.49 -12.30
N ALA A 160 -2.21 -11.77 -12.52
CA ALA A 160 -3.12 -12.67 -13.25
C ALA A 160 -4.47 -12.84 -12.55
N ALA A 161 -4.52 -12.72 -11.22
CA ALA A 161 -5.75 -12.74 -10.45
C ALA A 161 -6.54 -11.42 -10.50
N GLY A 162 -5.99 -10.37 -11.11
CA GLY A 162 -6.65 -9.09 -11.33
C GLY A 162 -6.13 -7.92 -10.50
N ALA A 163 -4.98 -8.06 -9.84
CA ALA A 163 -4.33 -6.91 -9.22
C ALA A 163 -3.65 -6.02 -10.28
N ASP A 164 -3.75 -4.71 -10.11
CA ASP A 164 -3.07 -3.72 -10.97
C ASP A 164 -1.69 -3.38 -10.39
N VAL A 165 -1.55 -3.42 -9.07
CA VAL A 165 -0.36 -3.02 -8.33
C VAL A 165 -0.05 -4.03 -7.23
N ILE A 166 1.25 -4.21 -6.95
CA ILE A 166 1.75 -5.05 -5.87
C ILE A 166 2.35 -4.16 -4.77
N MET A 167 1.95 -4.40 -3.53
CA MET A 167 2.64 -3.86 -2.36
C MET A 167 3.57 -4.92 -1.79
N ALA A 168 4.87 -4.67 -1.93
CA ALA A 168 5.93 -5.56 -1.50
C ALA A 168 6.56 -5.06 -0.19
N GLY A 169 6.75 -5.96 0.76
CA GLY A 169 7.40 -5.68 2.04
C GLY A 169 8.66 -6.52 2.21
N SER A 170 8.50 -7.75 2.71
CA SER A 170 9.63 -8.63 3.09
C SER A 170 10.62 -8.93 1.95
N ILE A 171 10.17 -8.97 0.72
CA ILE A 171 11.04 -9.21 -0.45
C ILE A 171 12.07 -8.08 -0.63
N LEU A 172 11.77 -6.88 -0.14
CA LEU A 172 12.64 -5.71 -0.20
C LEU A 172 13.35 -5.42 1.13
N ALA A 173 12.99 -6.12 2.21
CA ALA A 173 13.50 -5.84 3.55
C ALA A 173 15.03 -6.01 3.67
N GLY A 174 15.63 -6.90 2.88
CA GLY A 174 17.06 -7.14 2.86
C GLY A 174 17.89 -6.21 1.95
N CYS A 175 17.24 -5.28 1.24
CA CYS A 175 17.93 -4.32 0.39
C CYS A 175 18.74 -3.31 1.23
N GLU A 176 19.83 -2.79 0.67
CA GLU A 176 20.70 -1.83 1.35
C GLU A 176 19.95 -0.56 1.76
N GLU A 177 19.04 -0.09 0.92
CA GLU A 177 18.23 1.11 1.13
C GLU A 177 17.11 0.92 2.15
N SER A 178 16.75 -0.32 2.50
CA SER A 178 15.71 -0.57 3.49
C SER A 178 16.15 -0.15 4.89
N PRO A 179 15.27 0.46 5.69
CA PRO A 179 15.59 0.77 7.08
C PRO A 179 15.75 -0.50 7.90
N GLY A 180 16.45 -0.40 9.01
CA GLY A 180 16.69 -1.50 9.95
C GLY A 180 18.19 -1.75 10.15
N ASP A 181 18.51 -2.18 11.36
CA ASP A 181 19.89 -2.51 11.72
C ASP A 181 20.33 -3.81 11.06
N SER A 182 21.61 -3.89 10.75
CA SER A 182 22.24 -5.11 10.22
C SER A 182 22.82 -5.92 11.38
N GLU A 183 22.46 -7.18 11.47
CA GLU A 183 22.94 -8.12 12.48
C GLU A 183 23.62 -9.32 11.82
N ILE A 184 24.67 -9.82 12.48
CA ILE A 184 25.33 -11.06 12.06
C ILE A 184 24.78 -12.20 12.93
N TYR A 185 24.13 -13.15 12.29
CA TYR A 185 23.63 -14.36 12.94
C TYR A 185 24.13 -15.60 12.18
N GLN A 186 24.79 -16.51 12.89
CA GLN A 186 25.38 -17.74 12.33
C GLN A 186 26.28 -17.48 11.08
N GLY A 187 27.08 -16.40 11.12
CA GLY A 187 28.00 -16.04 10.04
C GLY A 187 27.35 -15.42 8.79
N ARG A 188 26.05 -15.12 8.84
CA ARG A 188 25.31 -14.44 7.78
C ARG A 188 24.81 -13.09 8.25
N GLN A 189 24.80 -12.11 7.34
CA GLN A 189 24.23 -10.80 7.61
C GLN A 189 22.73 -10.82 7.36
N PHE A 190 21.98 -10.28 8.33
CA PHE A 190 20.54 -10.10 8.29
C PHE A 190 20.20 -8.64 8.56
N LYS A 191 19.07 -8.18 8.04
CA LYS A 191 18.44 -6.93 8.47
C LYS A 191 17.27 -7.21 9.42
N VAL A 192 17.20 -6.42 10.48
CA VAL A 192 16.02 -6.43 11.38
C VAL A 192 14.83 -5.87 10.62
N TYR A 193 13.78 -6.67 10.48
CA TYR A 193 12.57 -6.31 9.77
C TYR A 193 11.34 -6.44 10.67
N ARG A 194 10.58 -5.37 10.75
CA ARG A 194 9.32 -5.33 11.51
C ARG A 194 8.23 -4.61 10.71
N GLY A 195 6.96 -4.90 11.04
CA GLY A 195 5.83 -4.12 10.55
C GLY A 195 5.63 -2.81 11.30
N MET A 196 4.72 -2.03 10.78
CA MET A 196 4.23 -0.83 11.45
C MET A 196 3.40 -1.18 12.68
#